data_9853b68b185c1f2fba897f1b083477f5
#
_entry.id   9853b68b185c1f2fba897f1b083477f5
#
_cell.length_a   1.000
_cell.length_b   1.000
_cell.length_c   1.000
_cell.angle_alpha   90.00
_cell.angle_beta   90.00
_cell.angle_gamma   90.00
#
_symmetry.space_group_name_H-M   'P 1'
#
loop_
_entity.id
_entity.type
_entity.pdbx_description
1 polymer ?
#
loop_
_entity_poly.entity_id
_entity_poly.type
_entity_poly.pdbx_seq_one_letter_code
_entity_poly.pdbx_strand_id
1 'polypeptide(L)'
;MNKIKALIIIIMSLISGSCSENNVSSKKMNITAKEILGNNNYPAISYGGYRKTSRDFQPSIEEIKEDLKILSAIGYRILRTYNVHFAHASNLLKAIDELKIENKDFEMYVMLGIWIDCKDAWTSKPDHTQE
;
A
#
# COMPACT_ATOMS: atom_id res chain seq x y z
N MET A 1 10.86 -51.71 40.83
CA MET A 1 9.88 -50.67 40.54
C MET A 1 10.48 -49.26 40.46
N ASN A 2 11.68 -49.02 40.89
CA ASN A 2 12.29 -47.66 40.95
C ASN A 2 13.13 -47.26 39.74
N LYS A 3 13.60 -48.21 38.92
CA LYS A 3 14.42 -47.90 37.72
C LYS A 3 13.62 -47.40 36.54
N ILE A 4 12.37 -47.85 36.40
CA ILE A 4 11.46 -47.42 35.30
C ILE A 4 10.95 -45.99 35.54
N LYS A 5 10.69 -45.60 36.80
CA LYS A 5 10.27 -44.23 37.15
C LYS A 5 11.37 -43.19 36.91
N ALA A 6 12.64 -43.57 37.16
CA ALA A 6 13.77 -42.69 36.89
C ALA A 6 13.99 -42.45 35.37
N LEU A 7 13.73 -43.46 34.53
CA LEU A 7 13.87 -43.36 33.08
C LEU A 7 12.80 -42.45 32.47
N ILE A 8 11.56 -42.49 32.96
CA ILE A 8 10.48 -41.64 32.49
C ILE A 8 10.71 -40.14 32.81
N ILE A 9 11.30 -39.84 33.97
CA ILE A 9 11.64 -38.49 34.40
C ILE A 9 12.75 -37.89 33.49
N ILE A 10 13.73 -38.70 33.10
CA ILE A 10 14.81 -38.24 32.18
C ILE A 10 14.31 -38.00 30.78
N ILE A 11 13.32 -38.77 30.28
CA ILE A 11 12.75 -38.57 28.95
C ILE A 11 11.84 -37.34 28.91
N MET A 12 11.15 -36.99 30.01
CA MET A 12 10.32 -35.75 30.06
C MET A 12 11.15 -34.48 30.17
N SER A 13 12.40 -34.52 30.63
CA SER A 13 13.26 -33.32 30.69
C SER A 13 13.97 -32.98 29.37
N LEU A 14 13.87 -33.83 28.34
CA LEU A 14 14.48 -33.61 27.03
C LEU A 14 13.52 -32.99 26.00
N ILE A 15 12.23 -32.76 26.34
CA ILE A 15 11.23 -32.18 25.44
C ILE A 15 11.07 -30.68 25.68
N SER A 16 11.74 -30.06 26.62
CA SER A 16 11.83 -28.61 26.79
C SER A 16 12.92 -28.00 25.90
N GLY A 17 13.01 -28.50 24.67
CA GLY A 17 13.87 -27.97 23.61
C GLY A 17 13.15 -26.88 22.86
N SER A 18 13.44 -25.66 23.23
CA SER A 18 13.67 -24.52 22.34
C SER A 18 12.63 -24.28 21.25
N CYS A 19 11.50 -23.66 21.60
CA CYS A 19 10.93 -22.67 20.72
C CYS A 19 11.90 -21.47 20.69
N SER A 20 12.86 -21.51 19.78
CA SER A 20 13.53 -20.31 19.32
C SER A 20 12.47 -19.50 18.56
N GLU A 21 11.81 -18.58 19.23
CA GLU A 21 11.14 -17.48 18.55
C GLU A 21 12.21 -16.73 17.77
N ASN A 22 12.36 -17.09 16.50
CA ASN A 22 13.00 -16.21 15.54
C ASN A 22 12.14 -14.95 15.47
N ASN A 23 12.40 -14.01 16.37
CA ASN A 23 12.02 -12.61 16.19
C ASN A 23 12.79 -12.10 14.96
N VAL A 24 12.31 -12.49 13.77
CA VAL A 24 12.57 -11.73 12.56
C VAL A 24 11.77 -10.44 12.76
N SER A 25 12.37 -9.52 13.51
CA SER A 25 12.01 -8.12 13.45
C SER A 25 12.13 -7.75 11.98
N SER A 26 11.01 -7.78 11.27
CA SER A 26 10.93 -7.18 9.95
C SER A 26 11.22 -5.71 10.16
N LYS A 27 12.48 -5.33 9.98
CA LYS A 27 12.92 -3.94 9.93
C LYS A 27 12.08 -3.33 8.80
N LYS A 28 11.00 -2.65 9.17
CA LYS A 28 10.18 -1.87 8.25
C LYS A 28 11.13 -0.85 7.65
N MET A 29 11.67 -1.15 6.47
CA MET A 29 12.50 -0.20 5.75
C MET A 29 11.61 0.97 5.41
N ASN A 30 11.78 2.07 6.12
CA ASN A 30 11.13 3.33 5.80
C ASN A 30 11.82 3.89 4.56
N ILE A 31 11.39 3.41 3.40
CA ILE A 31 11.83 3.97 2.13
C ILE A 31 11.35 5.42 2.03
N THR A 32 12.20 6.30 1.59
CA THR A 32 11.90 7.72 1.45
C THR A 32 11.46 8.08 0.03
N ALA A 33 10.75 9.18 -0.12
CA ALA A 33 10.38 9.68 -1.45
C ALA A 33 11.61 9.91 -2.36
N LYS A 34 12.74 10.32 -1.78
CA LYS A 34 14.00 10.51 -2.51
C LYS A 34 14.54 9.21 -3.13
N GLU A 35 14.30 8.08 -2.49
CA GLU A 35 14.80 6.79 -2.95
C GLU A 35 13.93 6.18 -4.06
N ILE A 36 12.64 6.57 -4.13
CA ILE A 36 11.69 6.03 -5.12
C ILE A 36 11.45 6.97 -6.30
N LEU A 37 11.40 8.29 -6.08
CA LEU A 37 11.09 9.23 -7.14
C LEU A 37 12.26 9.35 -8.12
N GLY A 38 11.97 9.14 -9.41
CA GLY A 38 12.99 9.11 -10.47
C GLY A 38 13.80 7.81 -10.55
N ASN A 39 13.50 6.83 -9.72
CA ASN A 39 14.13 5.51 -9.76
C ASN A 39 13.36 4.59 -10.72
N ASN A 40 14.04 4.04 -11.74
CA ASN A 40 13.44 3.18 -12.76
C ASN A 40 12.80 1.90 -12.20
N ASN A 41 13.18 1.48 -11.00
CA ASN A 41 12.56 0.33 -10.32
C ASN A 41 11.19 0.66 -9.72
N TYR A 42 10.81 1.94 -9.73
CA TYR A 42 9.52 2.45 -9.21
C TYR A 42 8.77 3.22 -10.30
N PRO A 43 8.30 2.53 -11.37
CA PRO A 43 7.52 3.20 -12.42
C PRO A 43 6.24 3.80 -11.86
N ALA A 44 5.91 5.00 -12.32
CA ALA A 44 4.77 5.78 -11.86
C ALA A 44 3.70 5.92 -12.95
N ILE A 45 2.43 6.00 -12.53
CA ILE A 45 1.29 6.28 -13.41
C ILE A 45 0.30 7.23 -12.72
N SER A 46 -0.34 8.10 -13.51
CA SER A 46 -1.48 8.88 -13.02
C SER A 46 -2.71 8.00 -12.94
N TYR A 47 -3.39 8.03 -11.80
CA TYR A 47 -4.48 7.12 -11.50
C TYR A 47 -5.71 7.85 -10.97
N GLY A 48 -6.88 7.60 -11.56
CA GLY A 48 -8.19 8.09 -11.11
C GLY A 48 -9.16 6.96 -10.75
N GLY A 49 -9.02 5.79 -11.36
CA GLY A 49 -9.84 4.59 -11.08
C GLY A 49 -11.31 4.69 -11.46
N TYR A 50 -11.73 5.73 -12.14
CA TYR A 50 -13.14 5.97 -12.46
C TYR A 50 -13.70 4.94 -13.44
N ARG A 51 -14.88 4.37 -13.12
CA ARG A 51 -15.60 3.40 -13.95
C ARG A 51 -16.71 4.04 -14.79
N LYS A 52 -17.04 5.32 -14.53
CA LYS A 52 -18.08 6.08 -15.21
C LYS A 52 -17.50 7.29 -15.91
N THR A 53 -18.26 7.88 -16.82
CA THR A 53 -17.87 9.11 -17.55
C THR A 53 -17.91 10.36 -16.66
N SER A 54 -18.67 10.33 -15.55
CA SER A 54 -18.69 11.41 -14.56
C SER A 54 -17.81 11.05 -13.36
N ARG A 55 -17.10 12.05 -12.83
CA ARG A 55 -16.32 11.96 -11.58
C ARG A 55 -17.18 11.96 -10.32
N ASP A 56 -18.49 12.18 -10.43
CA ASP A 56 -19.42 12.09 -9.29
C ASP A 56 -19.55 10.66 -8.77
N PHE A 57 -19.29 9.67 -9.63
CA PHE A 57 -19.27 8.27 -9.27
C PHE A 57 -17.85 7.84 -8.90
N GLN A 58 -17.58 7.88 -7.61
CA GLN A 58 -16.27 7.50 -7.07
C GLN A 58 -16.09 5.98 -7.09
N PRO A 59 -14.87 5.47 -7.41
CA PRO A 59 -14.59 4.05 -7.38
C PRO A 59 -14.68 3.50 -5.95
N SER A 60 -15.22 2.30 -5.82
CA SER A 60 -15.22 1.55 -4.56
C SER A 60 -13.83 1.02 -4.22
N ILE A 61 -13.62 0.62 -2.97
CA ILE A 61 -12.36 0.00 -2.53
C ILE A 61 -12.07 -1.27 -3.34
N GLU A 62 -13.10 -2.10 -3.59
CA GLU A 62 -12.93 -3.36 -4.35
C GLU A 62 -12.53 -3.11 -5.81
N GLU A 63 -13.17 -2.15 -6.49
CA GLU A 63 -12.79 -1.76 -7.86
C GLU A 63 -11.33 -1.25 -7.91
N ILE A 64 -10.92 -0.50 -6.90
CA ILE A 64 -9.54 -0.02 -6.80
C ILE A 64 -8.58 -1.19 -6.53
N LYS A 65 -8.92 -2.15 -5.66
CA LYS A 65 -8.09 -3.35 -5.40
C LYS A 65 -7.87 -4.17 -6.68
N GLU A 66 -8.87 -4.30 -7.54
CA GLU A 66 -8.72 -4.94 -8.85
C GLU A 66 -7.68 -4.22 -9.71
N ASP A 67 -7.79 -2.89 -9.84
CA ASP A 67 -6.84 -2.09 -10.60
C ASP A 67 -5.42 -2.19 -10.03
N LEU A 68 -5.28 -2.12 -8.70
CA LEU A 68 -3.99 -2.19 -8.02
C LEU A 68 -3.28 -3.53 -8.25
N LYS A 69 -4.04 -4.64 -8.25
CA LYS A 69 -3.49 -5.97 -8.57
C LYS A 69 -2.94 -6.01 -10.00
N ILE A 70 -3.69 -5.45 -10.96
CA ILE A 70 -3.26 -5.36 -12.37
C ILE A 70 -2.02 -4.47 -12.50
N LEU A 71 -2.07 -3.25 -11.95
CA LEU A 71 -0.97 -2.28 -12.03
C LEU A 71 0.31 -2.82 -11.37
N SER A 72 0.19 -3.49 -10.23
CA SER A 72 1.30 -4.16 -9.56
C SER A 72 1.89 -5.29 -10.41
N ALA A 73 1.05 -6.10 -11.04
CA ALA A 73 1.48 -7.21 -11.89
C ALA A 73 2.26 -6.76 -13.13
N ILE A 74 1.90 -5.61 -13.72
CA ILE A 74 2.63 -5.01 -14.86
C ILE A 74 3.79 -4.10 -14.42
N GLY A 75 4.09 -4.04 -13.12
CA GLY A 75 5.32 -3.44 -12.58
C GLY A 75 5.19 -2.02 -12.05
N TYR A 76 4.02 -1.36 -12.11
CA TYR A 76 3.85 -0.05 -11.49
C TYR A 76 3.97 -0.14 -9.98
N ARG A 77 4.61 0.89 -9.39
CA ARG A 77 4.85 0.99 -7.93
C ARG A 77 4.42 2.33 -7.36
N ILE A 78 4.23 3.36 -8.18
CA ILE A 78 3.82 4.70 -7.73
C ILE A 78 2.55 5.11 -8.48
N LEU A 79 1.54 5.53 -7.72
CA LEU A 79 0.31 6.10 -8.25
C LEU A 79 0.25 7.58 -7.91
N ARG A 80 -0.02 8.43 -8.89
CA ARG A 80 -0.27 9.84 -8.68
C ARG A 80 -1.76 10.12 -8.80
N THR A 81 -2.39 10.63 -7.74
CA THR A 81 -3.77 11.13 -7.79
C THR A 81 -3.82 12.55 -8.35
N TYR A 82 -5.00 12.98 -8.81
CA TYR A 82 -5.18 14.35 -9.33
C TYR A 82 -5.56 15.34 -8.22
N ASN A 83 -6.32 14.87 -7.23
CA ASN A 83 -6.75 15.68 -6.07
C ASN A 83 -7.01 14.77 -4.87
N VAL A 84 -7.30 15.39 -3.72
CA VAL A 84 -7.66 14.71 -2.46
C VAL A 84 -9.07 15.06 -1.97
N HIS A 85 -9.83 15.83 -2.74
CA HIS A 85 -11.19 16.26 -2.34
C HIS A 85 -12.21 15.14 -2.47
N PHE A 86 -12.03 14.26 -3.44
CA PHE A 86 -12.94 13.15 -3.71
C PHE A 86 -12.55 11.89 -2.93
N ALA A 87 -13.54 11.04 -2.68
CA ALA A 87 -13.36 9.82 -1.92
C ALA A 87 -12.35 8.83 -2.55
N HIS A 88 -12.08 8.91 -3.87
CA HIS A 88 -11.17 7.99 -4.53
C HIS A 88 -9.76 8.00 -3.91
N ALA A 89 -9.26 9.14 -3.45
CA ALA A 89 -7.94 9.22 -2.83
C ALA A 89 -7.89 8.47 -1.49
N SER A 90 -8.91 8.64 -0.64
CA SER A 90 -9.02 7.91 0.63
C SER A 90 -9.31 6.42 0.41
N ASN A 91 -10.13 6.07 -0.58
CA ASN A 91 -10.41 4.69 -0.94
C ASN A 91 -9.16 3.99 -1.50
N LEU A 92 -8.33 4.71 -2.27
CA LEU A 92 -7.05 4.20 -2.76
C LEU A 92 -6.10 3.83 -1.61
N LEU A 93 -5.96 4.69 -0.61
CA LEU A 93 -5.11 4.40 0.55
C LEU A 93 -5.63 3.18 1.34
N LYS A 94 -6.95 3.09 1.55
CA LYS A 94 -7.59 1.93 2.21
C LYS A 94 -7.36 0.64 1.41
N ALA A 95 -7.55 0.68 0.09
CA ALA A 95 -7.32 -0.47 -0.78
C ALA A 95 -5.88 -0.99 -0.71
N ILE A 96 -4.90 -0.08 -0.66
CA ILE A 96 -3.49 -0.43 -0.48
C ILE A 96 -3.25 -1.08 0.88
N ASP A 97 -3.82 -0.53 1.95
CA ASP A 97 -3.66 -1.09 3.30
C ASP A 97 -4.26 -2.50 3.40
N GLU A 98 -5.45 -2.72 2.83
CA GLU A 98 -6.09 -4.04 2.77
C GLU A 98 -5.24 -5.03 1.97
N LEU A 99 -4.73 -4.64 0.79
CA LEU A 99 -3.86 -5.50 -0.01
C LEU A 99 -2.54 -5.84 0.71
N LYS A 100 -1.97 -4.92 1.51
CA LYS A 100 -0.80 -5.18 2.34
C LYS A 100 -1.09 -6.14 3.51
N ILE A 101 -2.32 -6.17 4.00
CA ILE A 101 -2.77 -7.15 4.99
C ILE A 101 -2.89 -8.53 4.34
N GLU A 102 -3.47 -8.60 3.13
CA GLU A 102 -3.64 -9.83 2.35
C GLU A 102 -2.29 -10.40 1.88
N ASN A 103 -1.37 -9.54 1.45
CA ASN A 103 -0.05 -9.89 0.96
C ASN A 103 1.01 -8.93 1.49
N LYS A 104 1.88 -9.41 2.38
CA LYS A 104 2.95 -8.61 3.01
C LYS A 104 3.98 -8.07 2.02
N ASP A 105 4.12 -8.72 0.87
CA ASP A 105 5.05 -8.32 -0.20
C ASP A 105 4.41 -7.33 -1.18
N PHE A 106 3.13 -6.97 -0.99
CA PHE A 106 2.46 -5.98 -1.83
C PHE A 106 3.08 -4.60 -1.59
N GLU A 107 3.66 -4.04 -2.65
CA GLU A 107 4.34 -2.75 -2.61
C GLU A 107 3.68 -1.76 -3.56
N MET A 108 3.12 -0.70 -3.02
CA MET A 108 2.54 0.41 -3.76
C MET A 108 2.65 1.70 -2.95
N TYR A 109 3.03 2.78 -3.61
CA TYR A 109 3.17 4.12 -3.05
C TYR A 109 2.21 5.09 -3.73
N VAL A 110 1.81 6.14 -3.02
CA VAL A 110 0.91 7.15 -3.56
C VAL A 110 1.53 8.53 -3.44
N MET A 111 1.57 9.23 -4.56
CA MET A 111 1.79 10.67 -4.61
C MET A 111 0.42 11.34 -4.65
N LEU A 112 0.02 11.90 -3.53
CA LEU A 112 -1.25 12.64 -3.43
C LEU A 112 -1.13 13.96 -4.20
N GLY A 113 -1.99 14.14 -5.19
CA GLY A 113 -2.07 15.38 -5.97
C GLY A 113 -2.90 16.42 -5.24
N ILE A 114 -2.48 17.66 -5.33
CA ILE A 114 -3.26 18.83 -4.91
C ILE A 114 -3.77 19.49 -6.18
N TRP A 115 -5.11 19.63 -6.27
CA TRP A 115 -5.72 20.42 -7.31
C TRP A 115 -5.77 21.87 -6.85
N ILE A 116 -5.05 22.73 -7.55
CA ILE A 116 -5.11 24.18 -7.35
C ILE A 116 -6.12 24.69 -8.39
N ASP A 117 -7.22 25.24 -7.90
CA ASP A 117 -8.28 25.78 -8.73
C ASP A 117 -8.04 27.27 -8.94
N CYS A 118 -8.16 27.74 -10.17
CA CYS A 118 -8.13 29.16 -10.46
C CYS A 118 -9.36 29.55 -11.29
N LYS A 119 -9.79 30.78 -11.18
CA LYS A 119 -10.87 31.30 -11.98
C LYS A 119 -10.51 31.24 -13.47
N ASP A 120 -11.44 30.80 -14.28
CA ASP A 120 -11.26 30.66 -15.73
C ASP A 120 -10.12 29.69 -16.14
N ALA A 121 -9.79 28.69 -15.28
CA ALA A 121 -8.69 27.74 -15.49
C ALA A 121 -8.68 27.05 -16.85
N TRP A 122 -9.86 26.86 -17.47
CA TRP A 122 -10.05 26.15 -18.73
C TRP A 122 -10.15 27.09 -19.93
N THR A 123 -9.88 28.38 -19.76
CA THR A 123 -9.90 29.40 -20.82
C THR A 123 -8.46 29.78 -21.22
N SER A 124 -8.35 30.58 -22.28
CA SER A 124 -7.06 31.12 -22.70
C SER A 124 -6.50 32.22 -21.77
N LYS A 125 -7.27 32.63 -20.76
CA LYS A 125 -6.89 33.68 -19.78
C LYS A 125 -7.29 33.27 -18.37
N PRO A 126 -6.58 32.32 -17.78
CA PRO A 126 -6.83 31.94 -16.40
C PRO A 126 -6.46 33.08 -15.43
N ASP A 127 -7.23 33.22 -14.36
CA ASP A 127 -7.01 34.23 -13.32
C ASP A 127 -6.44 33.57 -12.08
N HIS A 128 -5.17 33.80 -11.80
CA HIS A 128 -4.39 33.25 -10.69
C HIS A 128 -4.34 34.17 -9.46
N THR A 129 -5.16 35.22 -9.41
CA THR A 129 -5.06 36.24 -8.34
C THR A 129 -5.57 35.74 -6.99
N GLN A 130 -6.25 34.59 -6.93
CA GLN A 130 -6.87 34.04 -5.72
C GLN A 130 -6.42 32.59 -5.41
N GLU A 131 -5.26 32.19 -5.88
CA GLU A 131 -4.65 30.89 -5.54
C GLU A 131 -3.98 30.88 -4.18
#